data_761fc12818a36a4031e5d0e22ead708a
#
_entry.id   761fc12818a36a4031e5d0e22ead708a
#
_cell.length_a   1.000
_cell.length_b   1.000
_cell.length_c   1.000
_cell.angle_alpha   90.00
_cell.angle_beta   90.00
_cell.angle_gamma   90.00
#
_symmetry.space_group_name_H-M   'P 1'
#
loop_
_entity.id
_entity.type
_entity.pdbx_description
1 polymer ?
#
loop_
_entity_poly.entity_id
_entity_poly.type
_entity_poly.pdbx_seq_one_letter_code
_entity_poly.pdbx_strand_id
1 'polypeptide(L)'
;MKLNEKKINEFFKIINEKKIKSVFQPIVSLKTGEIVSFEALSRITLESCTLNIEELFKIANTLEQSWKLDQLCRKCAIKAIQQIPL
;
A
#
# COMPACT_ATOMS: atom_id res chain seq x y z
N MET A 1 -4.15 15.89 -10.49
CA MET A 1 -5.33 15.36 -9.80
C MET A 1 -6.04 16.45 -9.02
N LYS A 2 -7.34 16.53 -9.19
CA LYS A 2 -8.13 17.51 -8.44
C LYS A 2 -8.59 16.88 -7.12
N LEU A 3 -8.21 17.49 -6.01
CA LEU A 3 -8.58 17.02 -4.69
C LEU A 3 -10.02 17.45 -4.38
N ASN A 4 -10.88 16.51 -3.99
CA ASN A 4 -12.25 16.81 -3.60
C ASN A 4 -12.58 16.14 -2.27
N GLU A 5 -13.72 16.50 -1.71
CA GLU A 5 -14.15 16.02 -0.39
C GLU A 5 -14.25 14.49 -0.34
N LYS A 6 -14.77 13.87 -1.38
CA LYS A 6 -14.90 12.42 -1.43
C LYS A 6 -13.54 11.71 -1.34
N LYS A 7 -12.55 12.20 -2.09
CA LYS A 7 -11.21 11.64 -2.07
C LYS A 7 -10.52 11.83 -0.73
N ILE A 8 -10.70 12.99 -0.13
CA ILE A 8 -10.15 13.28 1.20
C ILE A 8 -10.77 12.36 2.24
N ASN A 9 -12.09 12.16 2.20
CA ASN A 9 -12.78 11.26 3.12
C ASN A 9 -12.32 9.82 2.95
N GLU A 10 -12.16 9.36 1.72
CA GLU A 10 -11.64 8.02 1.45
C GLU A 10 -10.22 7.87 1.99
N PHE A 11 -9.37 8.88 1.80
CA PHE A 11 -8.02 8.86 2.32
C PHE A 11 -8.00 8.66 3.85
N PHE A 12 -8.76 9.49 4.59
CA PHE A 12 -8.78 9.39 6.04
C PHE A 12 -9.41 8.08 6.52
N LYS A 13 -10.39 7.57 5.79
CA LYS A 13 -11.00 6.28 6.12
C LYS A 13 -9.98 5.15 5.97
N ILE A 14 -9.19 5.18 4.91
CA ILE A 14 -8.14 4.20 4.68
C ILE A 14 -7.10 4.24 5.82
N ILE A 15 -6.66 5.44 6.18
CA ILE A 15 -5.66 5.60 7.25
C ILE A 15 -6.23 5.18 8.61
N ASN A 16 -7.42 5.66 8.96
CA ASN A 16 -8.00 5.43 10.28
C ASN A 16 -8.46 4.00 10.49
N GLU A 17 -8.99 3.37 9.45
CA GLU A 17 -9.45 1.97 9.50
C GLU A 17 -8.38 0.99 9.03
N LYS A 18 -7.20 1.48 8.70
CA LYS A 18 -6.06 0.66 8.27
C LYS A 18 -6.41 -0.25 7.07
N LYS A 19 -7.03 0.34 6.06
CA LYS A 19 -7.51 -0.38 4.88
C LYS A 19 -6.41 -0.53 3.82
N ILE A 20 -5.27 -1.04 4.25
CA ILE A 20 -4.12 -1.36 3.42
C ILE A 20 -3.67 -2.78 3.75
N LYS A 21 -3.32 -3.53 2.72
CA LYS A 21 -2.60 -4.80 2.90
C LYS A 21 -1.34 -4.78 2.05
N SER A 22 -0.39 -5.60 2.41
CA SER A 22 0.82 -5.80 1.64
C SER A 22 0.77 -7.16 0.97
N VAL A 23 1.14 -7.21 -0.31
CA VAL A 23 1.32 -8.46 -1.05
C VAL A 23 2.76 -8.52 -1.53
N PHE A 24 3.30 -9.73 -1.66
CA PHE A 24 4.66 -9.93 -2.12
C PHE A 24 4.66 -10.57 -3.49
N GLN A 25 5.40 -9.96 -4.42
CA GLN A 25 5.57 -10.47 -5.76
C GLN A 25 6.97 -11.04 -5.89
N PRO A 26 7.11 -12.31 -6.31
CA PRO A 26 8.45 -12.87 -6.48
C PRO A 26 9.16 -12.25 -7.68
N ILE A 27 10.45 -12.00 -7.52
CA ILE A 27 11.33 -11.57 -8.60
C ILE A 27 12.17 -12.77 -8.97
N VAL A 28 12.05 -13.20 -10.22
CA VAL A 28 12.65 -14.42 -10.73
C VAL A 28 13.85 -14.11 -11.62
N SER A 29 14.93 -14.85 -11.44
CA SER A 29 16.08 -14.77 -12.33
C SER A 29 15.72 -15.38 -13.69
N LEU A 30 15.95 -14.63 -14.76
CA LEU A 30 15.74 -15.15 -16.11
C LEU A 30 16.77 -16.21 -16.50
N LYS A 31 17.92 -16.23 -15.82
CA LYS A 31 18.97 -17.22 -16.06
C LYS A 31 18.66 -18.58 -15.47
N THR A 32 18.20 -18.60 -14.22
CA THR A 32 18.07 -19.84 -13.45
C THR A 32 16.63 -20.26 -13.22
N GLY A 33 15.66 -19.35 -13.42
CA GLY A 33 14.26 -19.61 -13.08
C GLY A 33 13.99 -19.60 -11.58
N GLU A 34 14.98 -19.27 -10.77
CA GLU A 34 14.85 -19.25 -9.31
C GLU A 34 14.38 -17.90 -8.80
N ILE A 35 13.64 -17.93 -7.70
CA ILE A 35 13.21 -16.70 -7.01
C ILE A 35 14.42 -16.11 -6.29
N VAL A 36 14.79 -14.87 -6.65
CA VAL A 36 15.95 -14.18 -6.06
C VAL A 36 15.57 -13.14 -5.02
N SER A 37 14.32 -12.64 -5.06
CA SER A 37 13.82 -11.69 -4.07
C SER A 37 12.32 -11.55 -4.19
N PHE A 38 11.74 -10.74 -3.30
CA PHE A 38 10.32 -10.39 -3.35
C PHE A 38 10.15 -8.89 -3.31
N GLU A 39 9.18 -8.38 -4.05
CA GLU A 39 8.79 -6.97 -3.98
C GLU A 39 7.52 -6.86 -3.12
N ALA A 40 7.56 -5.97 -2.14
CA ALA A 40 6.40 -5.68 -1.32
C ALA A 40 5.55 -4.60 -1.99
N LEU A 41 4.29 -4.89 -2.24
CA LEU A 41 3.36 -3.98 -2.89
C LEU A 41 2.17 -3.72 -1.99
N SER A 42 1.81 -2.44 -1.83
CA SER A 42 0.64 -2.06 -1.02
C SER A 42 -0.63 -2.08 -1.87
N ARG A 43 -1.72 -2.53 -1.27
CA ARG A 43 -3.04 -2.57 -1.92
C ARG A 43 -4.07 -1.95 -0.99
N ILE A 44 -5.00 -1.18 -1.55
CA ILE A 44 -6.12 -0.61 -0.80
C ILE A 44 -7.19 -1.69 -0.64
N THR A 45 -7.68 -1.87 0.61
CA THR A 45 -8.72 -2.86 0.90
C THR A 45 -10.08 -2.23 1.20
N LEU A 46 -10.20 -0.90 1.08
CA LEU A 46 -11.46 -0.21 1.27
C LEU A 46 -12.39 -0.54 0.11
N GLU A 47 -13.59 -1.08 0.41
CA GLU A 47 -14.57 -1.41 -0.61
C GLU A 47 -15.12 -0.15 -1.27
N SER A 48 -15.42 -0.27 -2.57
CA SER A 48 -15.99 0.83 -3.38
C SER A 48 -15.11 2.08 -3.38
N CYS A 49 -13.83 1.92 -3.14
CA CYS A 49 -12.89 3.03 -3.14
C CYS A 49 -12.62 3.50 -4.57
N THR A 50 -12.66 4.81 -4.78
CA THR A 50 -12.36 5.41 -6.09
C THR A 50 -10.89 5.73 -6.27
N LEU A 51 -10.09 5.64 -5.18
CA LEU A 51 -8.65 5.92 -5.24
C LEU A 51 -7.87 4.67 -5.61
N ASN A 52 -6.84 4.85 -6.44
CA ASN A 52 -5.81 3.83 -6.60
C ASN A 52 -4.64 4.15 -5.65
N ILE A 53 -3.69 3.24 -5.56
CA ILE A 53 -2.57 3.38 -4.61
C ILE A 53 -1.70 4.61 -4.94
N GLU A 54 -1.51 4.92 -6.20
CA GLU A 54 -0.73 6.08 -6.62
C GLU A 54 -1.39 7.38 -6.19
N GLU A 55 -2.71 7.48 -6.40
CA GLU A 55 -3.48 8.65 -5.95
C GLU A 55 -3.46 8.79 -4.44
N LEU A 56 -3.52 7.67 -3.72
CA LEU A 56 -3.45 7.68 -2.26
C LEU A 56 -2.17 8.34 -1.76
N PHE A 57 -1.02 8.00 -2.36
CA PHE A 57 0.26 8.60 -1.99
C PHE A 57 0.32 10.08 -2.37
N LYS A 58 -0.26 10.47 -3.50
CA LYS A 58 -0.33 11.88 -3.89
C LYS A 58 -1.15 12.70 -2.91
N ILE A 59 -2.30 12.17 -2.49
CA ILE A 59 -3.15 12.85 -1.49
C ILE A 59 -2.42 12.97 -0.17
N ALA A 60 -1.76 11.90 0.27
CA ALA A 60 -0.99 11.92 1.50
C ALA A 60 0.05 13.03 1.49
N ASN A 61 0.75 13.19 0.37
CA ASN A 61 1.74 14.25 0.23
C ASN A 61 1.10 15.64 0.27
N THR A 62 -0.02 15.82 -0.42
CA THR A 62 -0.74 17.09 -0.45
C THR A 62 -1.25 17.50 0.93
N LEU A 63 -1.71 16.53 1.72
CA LEU A 63 -2.24 16.78 3.07
C LEU A 63 -1.17 16.71 4.16
N GLU A 64 0.09 16.59 3.77
CA GLU A 64 1.22 16.46 4.71
C GLU A 64 1.05 15.28 5.67
N GLN A 65 0.50 14.18 5.15
CA GLN A 65 0.25 12.95 5.90
C GLN A 65 1.08 11.77 5.38
N SER A 66 2.11 12.05 4.58
CA SER A 66 2.94 10.99 3.99
C SER A 66 3.55 10.04 5.03
N TRP A 67 3.95 10.58 6.18
CA TRP A 67 4.56 9.77 7.22
C TRP A 67 3.58 8.77 7.83
N LYS A 68 2.29 9.13 7.95
CA LYS A 68 1.27 8.22 8.47
C LYS A 68 1.01 7.07 7.49
N LEU A 69 0.88 7.39 6.21
CA LEU A 69 0.68 6.38 5.19
C LEU A 69 1.89 5.45 5.09
N ASP A 70 3.09 6.04 5.10
CA ASP A 70 4.34 5.30 5.05
C ASP A 70 4.46 4.33 6.23
N GLN A 71 4.13 4.79 7.42
CA GLN A 71 4.15 3.97 8.62
C GLN A 71 3.15 2.82 8.53
N LEU A 72 1.94 3.09 8.04
CA LEU A 72 0.91 2.06 7.87
C LEU A 72 1.37 0.99 6.87
N CYS A 73 1.87 1.41 5.71
CA CYS A 73 2.35 0.49 4.69
C CYS A 73 3.52 -0.36 5.21
N ARG A 74 4.43 0.24 5.95
CA ARG A 74 5.58 -0.45 6.53
C ARG A 74 5.15 -1.50 7.54
N LYS A 75 4.21 -1.17 8.42
CA LYS A 75 3.67 -2.12 9.39
C LYS A 75 2.96 -3.28 8.70
N CYS A 76 2.20 -3.00 7.65
CA CYS A 76 1.52 -4.04 6.87
C CYS A 76 2.53 -4.97 6.20
N ALA A 77 3.62 -4.42 5.65
CA ALA A 77 4.67 -5.21 5.01
C ALA A 77 5.38 -6.13 6.02
N ILE A 78 5.70 -5.60 7.19
CA ILE A 78 6.34 -6.38 8.25
C ILE A 78 5.44 -7.52 8.70
N LYS A 79 4.17 -7.23 8.92
CA LYS A 79 3.19 -8.24 9.34
C LYS A 79 3.03 -9.33 8.28
N ALA A 80 2.98 -8.92 7.00
CA ALA A 80 2.82 -9.85 5.90
C ALA A 80 4.04 -10.77 5.74
N ILE A 81 5.25 -10.24 5.91
CA ILE A 81 6.47 -11.03 5.78
C ILE A 81 6.57 -12.10 6.87
N GLN A 82 6.03 -11.85 8.06
CA GLN A 82 6.01 -12.82 9.14
C GLN A 82 5.12 -14.02 8.86
N GLN A 83 4.23 -13.90 7.90
CA GLN A 83 3.29 -14.95 7.51
C GLN A 83 3.78 -15.80 6.33
N ILE A 84 4.92 -15.44 5.74
CA ILE A 84 5.48 -16.20 4.64
C ILE A 84 6.19 -17.44 5.22
N PRO A 85 5.79 -18.66 4.79
CA PRO A 85 6.50 -19.87 5.24
C PRO A 85 7.87 -19.91 4.56
N LEU A 86 8.90 -19.99 5.35
CA LEU A 86 10.28 -20.11 4.88
C LEU A 86 10.81 -21.52 5.08
#